data_9310c7e0626af4d63c34a12ee94f9b80
#
_entry.id   9310c7e0626af4d63c34a12ee94f9b80
#
_cell.length_a   1.000
_cell.length_b   1.000
_cell.length_c   1.000
_cell.angle_alpha   90.00
_cell.angle_beta   90.00
_cell.angle_gamma   90.00
#
_symmetry.space_group_name_H-M   'P 1'
#
loop_
_entity.id
_entity.type
_entity.pdbx_description
1 polymer ?
#
loop_
_entity_poly.entity_id
_entity_poly.type
_entity_poly.pdbx_seq_one_letter_code
_entity_poly.pdbx_strand_id
1 'polypeptide(L)'
;MSKIPAGKAKAAAVKAKSTNIVSKVSIWKRLNPFSWLWRHWGKLLSIFILVMAAYTLYLDATISQKFAGNKWQVPAQIFARPMYLSLKQEISIKEIEEELQLLGYRRVTRADSSGEYQVLLNKIRIQRRKFDFSHGIEDLRHIEISLKNARIIQIQDLNSRQSINNIYLEPWLVTRLVSSGREDRMLVKINDVPPILTQALVAVEDKDFY
;
A
#
# COMPACT_ATOMS: atom_id res chain seq x y z
N MET A 1 -78.31 -49.85 -69.32
CA MET A 1 -77.26 -48.85 -69.62
C MET A 1 -77.52 -47.57 -68.87
N SER A 2 -76.81 -47.29 -67.85
CA SER A 2 -76.83 -45.95 -67.22
C SER A 2 -75.44 -45.63 -66.71
N LYS A 3 -74.88 -44.58 -67.29
CA LYS A 3 -73.51 -44.04 -66.96
C LYS A 3 -73.54 -43.32 -65.62
N ILE A 4 -72.70 -43.71 -64.74
CA ILE A 4 -72.44 -42.97 -63.47
C ILE A 4 -71.44 -41.84 -63.76
N PRO A 5 -71.70 -40.60 -63.38
CA PRO A 5 -70.83 -39.48 -63.72
C PRO A 5 -69.59 -39.44 -62.82
N ALA A 6 -68.41 -39.33 -63.45
CA ALA A 6 -67.07 -39.32 -62.92
C ALA A 6 -66.72 -38.01 -62.10
N GLY A 7 -67.72 -37.20 -61.76
CA GLY A 7 -67.46 -35.87 -61.14
C GLY A 7 -67.24 -35.83 -59.61
N LYS A 8 -67.79 -36.82 -58.89
CA LYS A 8 -67.77 -36.74 -57.39
C LYS A 8 -66.50 -37.25 -56.70
N ALA A 9 -65.67 -38.06 -57.38
CA ALA A 9 -64.48 -38.61 -56.84
C ALA A 9 -63.27 -37.58 -56.77
N LYS A 10 -63.24 -36.65 -57.77
CA LYS A 10 -62.16 -35.61 -57.76
C LYS A 10 -62.36 -34.52 -56.72
N ALA A 11 -63.60 -34.20 -56.38
CA ALA A 11 -63.84 -33.14 -55.34
C ALA A 11 -63.54 -33.62 -53.93
N ALA A 12 -63.74 -34.91 -53.59
CA ALA A 12 -63.38 -35.46 -52.30
C ALA A 12 -61.83 -35.57 -52.09
N ALA A 13 -61.07 -35.91 -53.13
CA ALA A 13 -59.61 -36.00 -53.07
C ALA A 13 -58.90 -34.62 -52.90
N VAL A 14 -59.49 -33.58 -53.54
CA VAL A 14 -58.97 -32.21 -53.39
C VAL A 14 -59.24 -31.65 -51.98
N LYS A 15 -60.40 -31.98 -51.37
CA LYS A 15 -60.79 -31.53 -50.04
C LYS A 15 -59.99 -32.22 -48.92
N ALA A 16 -59.58 -33.46 -49.11
CA ALA A 16 -58.76 -34.24 -48.17
C ALA A 16 -57.27 -33.75 -48.20
N LYS A 17 -56.82 -33.31 -49.38
CA LYS A 17 -55.43 -32.83 -49.53
C LYS A 17 -55.20 -31.39 -48.95
N SER A 18 -56.29 -30.59 -48.98
CA SER A 18 -56.24 -29.21 -48.41
C SER A 18 -56.23 -29.17 -46.86
N THR A 19 -56.97 -30.13 -46.24
CA THR A 19 -57.04 -30.19 -44.75
C THR A 19 -55.75 -30.67 -44.11
N ASN A 20 -54.94 -31.49 -44.78
CA ASN A 20 -53.69 -31.97 -44.24
C ASN A 20 -52.52 -30.93 -44.33
N ILE A 21 -52.64 -30.00 -45.27
CA ILE A 21 -51.59 -28.93 -45.41
C ILE A 21 -51.79 -27.83 -44.36
N VAL A 22 -53.04 -27.50 -44.01
CA VAL A 22 -53.35 -26.45 -43.02
C VAL A 22 -52.98 -26.88 -41.61
N SER A 23 -53.06 -28.16 -41.26
CA SER A 23 -52.72 -28.67 -39.93
C SER A 23 -51.19 -28.71 -39.70
N LYS A 24 -50.40 -28.96 -40.73
CA LYS A 24 -48.92 -28.97 -40.61
C LYS A 24 -48.29 -27.57 -40.44
N VAL A 25 -48.88 -26.55 -41.02
CA VAL A 25 -48.42 -25.20 -40.92
C VAL A 25 -48.62 -24.57 -39.52
N SER A 26 -49.75 -25.04 -38.86
CA SER A 26 -50.11 -24.56 -37.52
C SER A 26 -49.19 -25.07 -36.40
N ILE A 27 -48.63 -26.28 -36.54
CA ILE A 27 -47.76 -26.89 -35.53
C ILE A 27 -46.36 -26.30 -35.58
N TRP A 28 -45.87 -25.96 -36.75
CA TRP A 28 -44.52 -25.35 -36.92
C TRP A 28 -44.45 -23.90 -36.40
N LYS A 29 -45.56 -23.16 -36.40
CA LYS A 29 -45.58 -21.81 -35.81
C LYS A 29 -45.55 -21.80 -34.27
N ARG A 30 -45.91 -22.92 -33.60
CA ARG A 30 -45.87 -23.05 -32.13
C ARG A 30 -44.55 -23.50 -31.58
N LEU A 31 -43.63 -23.99 -32.40
CA LEU A 31 -42.32 -24.54 -31.99
C LEU A 31 -41.15 -23.78 -32.57
N ASN A 32 -41.27 -22.47 -32.78
CA ASN A 32 -40.11 -21.68 -33.22
C ASN A 32 -39.42 -21.12 -31.97
N PRO A 33 -38.39 -21.81 -31.42
CA PRO A 33 -37.70 -21.37 -30.18
C PRO A 33 -37.02 -19.99 -30.37
N PHE A 34 -36.78 -19.63 -31.63
CA PHE A 34 -36.18 -18.37 -32.01
C PHE A 34 -37.10 -17.16 -31.81
N SER A 35 -38.44 -17.31 -32.08
CA SER A 35 -39.40 -16.22 -31.84
C SER A 35 -39.70 -16.00 -30.36
N TRP A 36 -39.67 -17.08 -29.55
CA TRP A 36 -39.77 -16.99 -28.10
C TRP A 36 -38.54 -16.30 -27.49
N LEU A 37 -37.33 -16.64 -27.98
CA LEU A 37 -36.07 -16.04 -27.57
C LEU A 37 -36.03 -14.52 -27.86
N TRP A 38 -36.47 -14.12 -29.07
CA TRP A 38 -36.57 -12.71 -29.46
C TRP A 38 -37.56 -11.92 -28.61
N ARG A 39 -38.67 -12.53 -28.24
CA ARG A 39 -39.71 -11.89 -27.40
C ARG A 39 -39.27 -11.72 -25.94
N HIS A 40 -38.33 -12.54 -25.48
CA HIS A 40 -37.79 -12.47 -24.12
C HIS A 40 -36.34 -11.96 -24.04
N TRP A 41 -35.75 -11.63 -25.18
CA TRP A 41 -34.38 -11.15 -25.25
C TRP A 41 -34.11 -9.98 -24.28
N GLY A 42 -34.98 -8.99 -24.24
CA GLY A 42 -34.88 -7.86 -23.33
C GLY A 42 -34.82 -8.29 -21.85
N LYS A 43 -35.65 -9.28 -21.47
CA LYS A 43 -35.66 -9.81 -20.09
C LYS A 43 -34.40 -10.62 -19.79
N LEU A 44 -33.92 -11.42 -20.73
CA LEU A 44 -32.71 -12.20 -20.59
C LEU A 44 -31.48 -11.26 -20.50
N LEU A 45 -31.46 -10.22 -21.32
CA LEU A 45 -30.38 -9.20 -21.28
C LEU A 45 -30.42 -8.44 -19.95
N SER A 46 -31.60 -8.08 -19.45
CA SER A 46 -31.70 -7.39 -18.14
C SER A 46 -31.22 -8.27 -16.99
N ILE A 47 -31.56 -9.57 -17.00
CA ILE A 47 -31.08 -10.52 -16.00
C ILE A 47 -29.55 -10.67 -16.10
N PHE A 48 -29.03 -10.78 -17.32
CA PHE A 48 -27.57 -10.88 -17.53
C PHE A 48 -26.84 -9.64 -17.02
N ILE A 49 -27.34 -8.44 -17.31
CA ILE A 49 -26.78 -7.19 -16.82
C ILE A 49 -26.80 -7.13 -15.29
N LEU A 50 -27.92 -7.57 -14.68
CA LEU A 50 -28.06 -7.58 -13.22
C LEU A 50 -27.10 -8.56 -12.56
N VAL A 51 -26.90 -9.75 -13.13
CA VAL A 51 -25.93 -10.73 -12.64
C VAL A 51 -24.49 -10.20 -12.79
N MET A 52 -24.18 -9.59 -13.92
CA MET A 52 -22.86 -8.98 -14.14
C MET A 52 -22.60 -7.82 -13.18
N ALA A 53 -23.60 -6.98 -12.92
CA ALA A 53 -23.48 -5.90 -11.94
C ALA A 53 -23.27 -6.44 -10.52
N ALA A 54 -24.02 -7.46 -10.12
CA ALA A 54 -23.85 -8.11 -8.82
C ALA A 54 -22.47 -8.78 -8.71
N TYR A 55 -21.98 -9.40 -9.77
CA TYR A 55 -20.64 -10.01 -9.80
C TYR A 55 -19.52 -8.98 -9.72
N THR A 56 -19.65 -7.85 -10.41
CA THR A 56 -18.65 -6.77 -10.32
C THR A 56 -18.62 -6.15 -8.92
N LEU A 57 -19.76 -5.93 -8.29
CA LEU A 57 -19.84 -5.46 -6.90
C LEU A 57 -19.22 -6.47 -5.92
N TYR A 58 -19.48 -7.75 -6.12
CA TYR A 58 -18.85 -8.81 -5.31
C TYR A 58 -17.33 -8.84 -5.49
N LEU A 59 -16.84 -8.72 -6.73
CA LEU A 59 -15.42 -8.67 -7.02
C LEU A 59 -14.77 -7.43 -6.38
N ASP A 60 -15.39 -6.28 -6.54
CA ASP A 60 -14.91 -5.02 -5.96
C ASP A 60 -14.79 -5.12 -4.43
N ALA A 61 -15.83 -5.61 -3.76
CA ALA A 61 -15.80 -5.83 -2.31
C ALA A 61 -14.69 -6.80 -1.89
N THR A 62 -14.51 -7.91 -2.61
CA THR A 62 -13.52 -8.94 -2.30
C THR A 62 -12.10 -8.43 -2.54
N ILE A 63 -11.88 -7.72 -3.64
CA ILE A 63 -10.59 -7.14 -3.98
C ILE A 63 -10.25 -6.04 -2.98
N SER A 64 -11.18 -5.12 -2.72
CA SER A 64 -10.98 -4.03 -1.77
C SER A 64 -10.65 -4.54 -0.37
N GLN A 65 -11.32 -5.58 0.12
CA GLN A 65 -10.99 -6.21 1.41
C GLN A 65 -9.59 -6.83 1.42
N LYS A 66 -9.23 -7.57 0.39
CA LYS A 66 -7.88 -8.16 0.27
C LYS A 66 -6.78 -7.11 0.16
N PHE A 67 -7.07 -6.01 -0.52
CA PHE A 67 -6.10 -4.91 -0.65
C PHE A 67 -6.09 -3.94 0.54
N ALA A 68 -7.18 -3.76 1.28
CA ALA A 68 -7.21 -2.90 2.45
C ALA A 68 -6.58 -3.53 3.69
N GLY A 69 -6.64 -4.86 3.83
CA GLY A 69 -6.32 -5.54 5.08
C GLY A 69 -4.86 -5.92 5.31
N ASN A 70 -4.00 -6.04 4.28
CA ASN A 70 -2.71 -6.72 4.44
C ASN A 70 -1.53 -6.11 3.67
N LYS A 71 -1.61 -4.85 3.29
CA LYS A 71 -0.58 -4.32 2.37
C LYS A 71 0.82 -4.26 2.96
N TRP A 72 0.97 -3.95 4.23
CA TRP A 72 2.30 -3.74 4.80
C TRP A 72 2.24 -3.98 6.32
N GLN A 73 2.60 -5.14 6.75
CA GLN A 73 2.93 -5.33 8.16
C GLN A 73 4.28 -4.63 8.39
N VAL A 74 4.22 -3.42 8.92
CA VAL A 74 5.43 -2.75 9.41
C VAL A 74 5.96 -3.63 10.55
N PRO A 75 7.19 -4.16 10.44
CA PRO A 75 7.74 -4.99 11.48
C PRO A 75 7.80 -4.20 12.79
N ALA A 76 7.38 -4.81 13.89
CA ALA A 76 7.54 -4.21 15.19
C ALA A 76 9.04 -4.01 15.48
N GLN A 77 9.42 -2.81 15.89
CA GLN A 77 10.80 -2.46 16.20
C GLN A 77 10.99 -2.46 17.71
N ILE A 78 12.04 -3.13 18.17
CA ILE A 78 12.43 -3.13 19.58
C ILE A 78 13.65 -2.24 19.71
N PHE A 79 13.49 -1.18 20.51
CA PHE A 79 14.54 -0.24 20.82
C PHE A 79 15.09 -0.47 22.22
N ALA A 80 16.36 -0.17 22.44
CA ALA A 80 16.97 -0.04 23.74
C ALA A 80 16.43 1.22 24.48
N ARG A 81 16.86 1.42 25.71
CA ARG A 81 16.51 2.64 26.43
C ARG A 81 17.23 3.84 25.80
N PRO A 82 16.52 4.97 25.51
CA PRO A 82 17.16 6.18 25.03
C PRO A 82 18.14 6.73 26.08
N MET A 83 19.28 7.23 25.63
CA MET A 83 20.23 7.92 26.51
C MET A 83 19.66 9.27 26.94
N TYR A 84 19.55 9.48 28.22
CA TYR A 84 19.09 10.73 28.83
C TYR A 84 20.29 11.53 29.33
N LEU A 85 20.44 12.76 28.85
CA LEU A 85 21.48 13.69 29.26
C LEU A 85 20.84 14.89 29.96
N SER A 86 21.31 15.22 31.15
CA SER A 86 20.78 16.33 31.94
C SER A 86 21.88 17.18 32.55
N LEU A 87 21.54 18.43 32.92
CA LEU A 87 22.44 19.30 33.63
C LEU A 87 22.90 18.65 34.95
N LYS A 88 24.17 18.86 35.28
CA LYS A 88 24.86 18.33 36.46
C LYS A 88 25.07 16.82 36.49
N GLN A 89 24.65 16.09 35.46
CA GLN A 89 24.94 14.67 35.33
C GLN A 89 26.44 14.41 35.22
N GLU A 90 26.92 13.41 35.93
CA GLU A 90 28.29 12.91 35.82
C GLU A 90 28.38 11.97 34.63
N ILE A 91 29.10 12.39 33.62
CA ILE A 91 29.37 11.64 32.41
C ILE A 91 30.57 12.24 31.71
N SER A 92 31.37 11.42 31.07
CA SER A 92 32.52 11.86 30.27
C SER A 92 32.16 12.07 28.80
N ILE A 93 32.94 12.87 28.09
CA ILE A 93 32.80 13.01 26.62
C ILE A 93 32.95 11.66 25.94
N LYS A 94 33.83 10.80 26.45
CA LYS A 94 34.09 9.47 25.89
C LYS A 94 32.85 8.56 25.96
N GLU A 95 32.14 8.56 27.07
CA GLU A 95 30.90 7.77 27.23
C GLU A 95 29.81 8.27 26.29
N ILE A 96 29.69 9.58 26.10
CA ILE A 96 28.75 10.14 25.10
C ILE A 96 29.20 9.75 23.69
N GLU A 97 30.47 9.77 23.40
CA GLU A 97 31.01 9.39 22.09
C GLU A 97 30.81 7.91 21.79
N GLU A 98 31.02 7.02 22.77
CA GLU A 98 30.76 5.59 22.64
C GLU A 98 29.27 5.31 22.30
N GLU A 99 28.36 6.00 22.98
CA GLU A 99 26.91 5.87 22.68
C GLU A 99 26.58 6.39 21.27
N LEU A 100 27.13 7.53 20.86
CA LEU A 100 26.93 8.07 19.52
C LEU A 100 27.47 7.12 18.43
N GLN A 101 28.59 6.45 18.69
CA GLN A 101 29.13 5.43 17.79
C GLN A 101 28.21 4.21 17.69
N LEU A 102 27.65 3.71 18.79
CA LEU A 102 26.64 2.64 18.81
C LEU A 102 25.40 3.04 18.01
N LEU A 103 24.98 4.30 18.07
CA LEU A 103 23.88 4.85 17.30
C LEU A 103 24.24 5.08 15.81
N GLY A 104 25.49 4.82 15.41
CA GLY A 104 25.96 5.01 14.04
C GLY A 104 26.08 6.48 13.65
N TYR A 105 26.41 7.34 14.62
CA TYR A 105 26.79 8.72 14.33
C TYR A 105 28.20 8.80 13.77
N ARG A 106 28.42 9.72 12.86
CA ARG A 106 29.71 9.95 12.24
C ARG A 106 30.46 11.12 12.92
N ARG A 107 31.66 10.83 13.39
CA ARG A 107 32.56 11.88 13.90
C ARG A 107 33.12 12.72 12.75
N VAL A 108 32.96 14.01 12.83
CA VAL A 108 33.40 14.97 11.81
C VAL A 108 34.10 16.19 12.45
N THR A 109 34.81 16.98 11.65
CA THR A 109 35.42 18.24 12.10
C THR A 109 34.36 19.34 12.28
N ARG A 110 33.20 19.23 11.58
CA ARG A 110 32.07 20.14 11.69
C ARG A 110 30.79 19.36 11.46
N ALA A 111 29.90 19.33 12.45
CA ALA A 111 28.66 18.60 12.41
C ALA A 111 27.55 19.46 11.79
N ASP A 112 27.35 19.33 10.50
CA ASP A 112 26.34 20.09 9.72
C ASP A 112 25.15 19.22 9.29
N SER A 113 25.32 17.89 9.24
CA SER A 113 24.31 16.96 8.78
C SER A 113 23.77 16.07 9.92
N SER A 114 22.51 15.66 9.79
CA SER A 114 21.85 14.77 10.76
C SER A 114 22.65 13.46 10.97
N GLY A 115 22.87 13.08 12.21
CA GLY A 115 23.68 11.91 12.55
C GLY A 115 25.18 12.16 12.53
N GLU A 116 25.60 13.40 12.64
CA GLU A 116 27.01 13.79 12.80
C GLU A 116 27.27 14.36 14.19
N TYR A 117 28.50 14.19 14.65
CA TYR A 117 28.98 14.84 15.88
C TYR A 117 30.43 15.34 15.74
N GLN A 118 30.71 16.35 16.51
CA GLN A 118 32.05 16.96 16.62
C GLN A 118 32.48 16.97 18.08
N VAL A 119 33.69 16.52 18.35
CA VAL A 119 34.34 16.60 19.68
C VAL A 119 35.29 17.79 19.72
N LEU A 120 35.08 18.64 20.70
CA LEU A 120 35.94 19.76 21.04
C LEU A 120 36.58 19.49 22.42
N LEU A 121 37.50 20.34 22.86
CA LEU A 121 38.28 20.11 24.10
C LEU A 121 37.39 19.73 25.30
N ASN A 122 36.36 20.56 25.60
CA ASN A 122 35.45 20.37 26.73
C ASN A 122 33.99 20.38 26.31
N LYS A 123 33.69 20.16 25.00
CA LYS A 123 32.38 20.24 24.44
C LYS A 123 32.20 19.17 23.39
N ILE A 124 30.95 18.76 23.24
CA ILE A 124 30.54 17.92 22.11
C ILE A 124 29.32 18.56 21.43
N ARG A 125 29.39 18.68 20.11
CA ARG A 125 28.27 19.12 19.27
C ARG A 125 27.68 17.94 18.56
N ILE A 126 26.38 17.84 18.58
CA ILE A 126 25.65 16.70 18.03
C ILE A 126 24.50 17.22 17.15
N GLN A 127 24.48 16.79 15.90
CA GLN A 127 23.33 17.00 15.02
C GLN A 127 22.36 15.82 15.18
N ARG A 128 21.51 15.90 16.25
CA ARG A 128 20.61 14.84 16.64
C ARG A 128 19.56 14.60 15.56
N ARG A 129 19.27 13.33 15.27
CA ARG A 129 18.25 12.94 14.31
C ARG A 129 16.85 13.22 14.86
N LYS A 130 15.88 13.36 13.95
CA LYS A 130 14.46 13.31 14.30
C LYS A 130 14.11 11.90 14.77
N PHE A 131 13.35 11.78 15.86
CA PHE A 131 12.91 10.50 16.40
C PHE A 131 11.53 10.61 17.04
N ASP A 132 10.74 9.54 16.94
CA ASP A 132 9.43 9.41 17.58
C ASP A 132 9.60 8.68 18.92
N PHE A 133 9.70 9.45 20.00
CA PHE A 133 9.82 8.92 21.35
C PHE A 133 8.43 8.58 21.91
N SER A 134 8.37 7.85 23.03
CA SER A 134 7.12 7.53 23.72
C SER A 134 6.34 8.77 24.18
N HIS A 135 7.00 9.91 24.35
CA HIS A 135 6.41 11.20 24.74
C HIS A 135 6.12 12.12 23.55
N GLY A 136 6.37 11.67 22.32
CA GLY A 136 6.09 12.39 21.09
C GLY A 136 7.27 12.53 20.13
N ILE A 137 6.98 13.07 18.96
CA ILE A 137 7.98 13.29 17.91
C ILE A 137 8.86 14.47 18.29
N GLU A 138 10.15 14.25 18.36
CA GLU A 138 11.16 15.32 18.47
C GLU A 138 11.88 15.51 17.15
N ASP A 139 11.86 16.74 16.66
CA ASP A 139 12.53 17.10 15.42
C ASP A 139 14.04 17.14 15.55
N LEU A 140 14.72 17.25 14.41
CA LEU A 140 16.16 17.41 14.30
C LEU A 140 16.62 18.61 15.16
N ARG A 141 17.65 18.40 15.99
CA ARG A 141 18.20 19.44 16.84
C ARG A 141 19.74 19.47 16.75
N HIS A 142 20.27 20.67 16.64
CA HIS A 142 21.72 20.89 16.73
C HIS A 142 22.06 21.34 18.16
N ILE A 143 22.69 20.47 18.94
CA ILE A 143 22.98 20.69 20.36
C ILE A 143 24.49 20.79 20.63
N GLU A 144 24.85 21.64 21.57
CA GLU A 144 26.17 21.70 22.15
C GLU A 144 26.10 21.37 23.64
N ILE A 145 26.87 20.37 24.07
CA ILE A 145 26.98 19.96 25.46
C ILE A 145 28.35 20.34 25.94
N SER A 146 28.41 21.16 26.98
CA SER A 146 29.66 21.59 27.63
C SER A 146 29.86 20.81 28.91
N LEU A 147 31.06 20.26 29.10
CA LEU A 147 31.43 19.45 30.24
C LEU A 147 32.60 20.09 30.99
N LYS A 148 32.65 19.91 32.32
CA LYS A 148 33.75 20.25 33.18
C LYS A 148 33.92 19.19 34.23
N ASN A 149 35.11 18.61 34.39
CA ASN A 149 35.40 17.53 35.33
C ASN A 149 34.41 16.35 35.20
N ALA A 150 34.21 15.86 33.98
CA ALA A 150 33.26 14.79 33.68
C ALA A 150 31.83 15.07 34.17
N ARG A 151 31.39 16.33 34.18
CA ARG A 151 30.02 16.72 34.55
C ARG A 151 29.50 17.70 33.53
N ILE A 152 28.25 17.51 33.11
CA ILE A 152 27.51 18.40 32.19
C ILE A 152 27.23 19.71 32.93
N ILE A 153 27.75 20.81 32.41
CA ILE A 153 27.55 22.15 32.96
C ILE A 153 26.58 22.99 32.14
N GLN A 154 26.40 22.66 30.86
CA GLN A 154 25.49 23.37 29.98
C GLN A 154 25.08 22.46 28.82
N ILE A 155 23.79 22.53 28.45
CA ILE A 155 23.24 21.98 27.21
C ILE A 155 22.57 23.14 26.47
N GLN A 156 23.01 23.41 25.25
CA GLN A 156 22.49 24.50 24.43
C GLN A 156 21.99 23.99 23.08
N ASP A 157 20.80 24.40 22.69
CA ASP A 157 20.33 24.25 21.33
C ASP A 157 20.92 25.38 20.47
N LEU A 158 21.73 25.00 19.48
CA LEU A 158 22.43 25.97 18.63
C LEU A 158 21.53 26.63 17.59
N ASN A 159 20.37 26.00 17.25
CA ASN A 159 19.42 26.58 16.31
C ASN A 159 18.62 27.70 16.97
N SER A 160 18.08 27.46 18.16
CA SER A 160 17.31 28.46 18.93
C SER A 160 18.17 29.32 19.83
N ARG A 161 19.44 28.95 20.06
CA ARG A 161 20.36 29.55 21.03
C ARG A 161 19.88 29.51 22.47
N GLN A 162 18.91 28.66 22.76
CA GLN A 162 18.36 28.50 24.11
C GLN A 162 19.12 27.43 24.91
N SER A 163 19.27 27.67 26.21
CA SER A 163 19.76 26.67 27.14
C SER A 163 18.62 25.72 27.48
N ILE A 164 18.88 24.41 27.43
CA ILE A 164 17.92 23.35 27.78
C ILE A 164 18.45 22.57 28.97
N ASN A 165 17.54 22.05 29.77
CA ASN A 165 17.92 21.34 31.00
C ASN A 165 18.28 19.87 30.74
N ASN A 166 17.69 19.28 29.71
CA ASN A 166 17.85 17.89 29.38
C ASN A 166 17.60 17.62 27.90
N ILE A 167 18.08 16.49 27.41
CA ILE A 167 17.82 15.98 26.08
C ILE A 167 17.88 14.46 26.06
N TYR A 168 17.09 13.85 25.17
CA TYR A 168 17.19 12.45 24.83
C TYR A 168 17.92 12.27 23.51
N LEU A 169 18.88 11.33 23.47
CA LEU A 169 19.35 10.75 22.23
C LEU A 169 18.44 9.60 21.83
N GLU A 170 18.27 9.39 20.54
CA GLU A 170 17.45 8.29 20.06
C GLU A 170 17.99 6.94 20.56
N PRO A 171 17.12 5.98 20.87
CA PRO A 171 17.55 4.67 21.35
C PRO A 171 18.15 3.84 20.22
N TRP A 172 19.10 2.97 20.57
CA TRP A 172 19.60 1.98 19.62
C TRP A 172 18.54 0.96 19.25
N LEU A 173 18.42 0.68 17.94
CA LEU A 173 17.52 -0.35 17.42
C LEU A 173 18.14 -1.73 17.70
N VAL A 174 17.55 -2.47 18.65
CA VAL A 174 18.04 -3.80 19.03
C VAL A 174 17.67 -4.83 17.97
N THR A 175 16.42 -4.86 17.56
CA THR A 175 15.94 -5.79 16.53
C THR A 175 14.60 -5.35 15.92
N ARG A 176 14.28 -5.94 14.78
CA ARG A 176 12.97 -5.86 14.15
C ARG A 176 12.33 -7.23 14.16
N LEU A 177 11.07 -7.30 14.61
CA LEU A 177 10.30 -8.55 14.56
C LEU A 177 9.68 -8.67 13.16
N VAL A 178 10.34 -9.43 12.31
CA VAL A 178 9.88 -9.67 10.94
C VAL A 178 8.94 -10.88 10.96
N SER A 179 7.71 -10.72 10.46
CA SER A 179 6.80 -11.85 10.29
C SER A 179 7.33 -12.78 9.19
N SER A 180 7.34 -14.05 9.47
CA SER A 180 7.60 -15.30 8.69
C SER A 180 8.25 -15.27 7.28
N GLY A 181 8.69 -14.14 6.73
CA GLY A 181 9.18 -14.05 5.34
C GLY A 181 10.66 -13.73 5.16
N ARG A 182 11.46 -13.58 6.21
CA ARG A 182 12.89 -13.17 6.16
C ARG A 182 13.18 -11.83 5.44
N GLU A 183 12.17 -11.09 5.03
CA GLU A 183 12.33 -9.80 4.36
C GLU A 183 12.07 -8.65 5.34
N ASP A 184 13.08 -7.84 5.58
CA ASP A 184 12.95 -6.59 6.33
C ASP A 184 12.52 -5.49 5.37
N ARG A 185 11.22 -5.18 5.35
CA ARG A 185 10.65 -4.14 4.48
C ARG A 185 10.42 -2.87 5.27
N MET A 186 11.18 -1.86 4.97
CA MET A 186 11.01 -0.53 5.53
C MET A 186 10.26 0.36 4.53
N LEU A 187 9.15 0.95 4.99
CA LEU A 187 8.42 1.92 4.19
C LEU A 187 9.19 3.24 4.16
N VAL A 188 9.52 3.68 2.96
CA VAL A 188 10.10 5.01 2.72
C VAL A 188 9.14 5.82 1.85
N LYS A 189 9.07 7.13 2.10
CA LYS A 189 8.32 8.02 1.22
C LYS A 189 9.15 8.26 -0.03
N ILE A 190 8.50 8.38 -1.18
CA ILE A 190 9.21 8.62 -2.45
C ILE A 190 10.07 9.89 -2.41
N ASN A 191 9.65 10.90 -1.64
CA ASN A 191 10.40 12.14 -1.47
C ASN A 191 11.68 11.98 -0.64
N ASP A 192 11.79 10.90 0.14
CA ASP A 192 12.97 10.58 0.96
C ASP A 192 13.99 9.73 0.17
N VAL A 193 13.61 9.28 -1.04
CA VAL A 193 14.47 8.48 -1.91
C VAL A 193 15.32 9.41 -2.80
N PRO A 194 16.64 9.23 -2.84
CA PRO A 194 17.50 10.00 -3.73
C PRO A 194 17.03 9.88 -5.20
N PRO A 195 16.91 10.98 -5.95
CA PRO A 195 16.42 10.96 -7.34
C PRO A 195 17.21 10.02 -8.25
N ILE A 196 18.51 9.90 -8.01
CA ILE A 196 19.38 9.01 -8.78
C ILE A 196 18.97 7.54 -8.68
N LEU A 197 18.48 7.11 -7.50
CA LEU A 197 18.01 5.74 -7.30
C LEU A 197 16.72 5.47 -8.09
N THR A 198 15.80 6.42 -8.06
CA THR A 198 14.54 6.32 -8.83
C THR A 198 14.83 6.28 -10.34
N GLN A 199 15.72 7.15 -10.82
CA GLN A 199 16.13 7.17 -12.22
C GLN A 199 16.83 5.87 -12.65
N ALA A 200 17.71 5.33 -11.80
CA ALA A 200 18.39 4.08 -12.06
C ALA A 200 17.41 2.89 -12.12
N LEU A 201 16.43 2.83 -11.22
CA LEU A 201 15.38 1.80 -11.25
C LEU A 201 14.57 1.86 -12.54
N VAL A 202 14.09 3.04 -12.91
CA VAL A 202 13.32 3.21 -14.15
C VAL A 202 14.15 2.84 -15.37
N ALA A 203 15.42 3.24 -15.44
CA ALA A 203 16.29 2.92 -16.56
C ALA A 203 16.57 1.41 -16.73
N VAL A 204 16.53 0.65 -15.62
CA VAL A 204 16.76 -0.81 -15.62
C VAL A 204 15.48 -1.59 -15.90
N GLU A 205 14.37 -1.19 -15.28
CA GLU A 205 13.10 -1.95 -15.30
C GLU A 205 12.25 -1.59 -16.53
N ASP A 206 12.22 -0.33 -16.91
CA ASP A 206 11.39 0.16 -18.02
C ASP A 206 12.03 1.37 -18.72
N LYS A 207 12.75 1.12 -19.81
CA LYS A 207 13.43 2.17 -20.57
C LYS A 207 12.47 3.18 -21.22
N ASP A 208 11.24 2.75 -21.47
CA ASP A 208 10.23 3.51 -22.23
C ASP A 208 9.17 4.13 -21.31
N PHE A 209 9.48 4.21 -20.01
CA PHE A 209 8.55 4.75 -18.99
C PHE A 209 8.27 6.25 -19.15
N TYR A 210 9.18 7.03 -19.75
CA TYR A 210 9.05 8.48 -20.01
C TYR A 210 9.00 8.80 -21.49
#